data_e384d819337abe2c22b2ee97a355dde1
#
_entry.id   e384d819337abe2c22b2ee97a355dde1
#
_cell.length_a   1.000
_cell.length_b   1.000
_cell.length_c   1.000
_cell.angle_alpha   90.00
_cell.angle_beta   90.00
_cell.angle_gamma   90.00
#
_symmetry.space_group_name_H-M   'P 1'
#
loop_
_entity.id
_entity.type
_entity.pdbx_description
1 polymer ?
#
loop_
_entity_poly.entity_id
_entity_poly.type
_entity_poly.pdbx_seq_one_letter_code
_entity_poly.pdbx_strand_id
1 'polypeptide(L)'
;MTEQHAQGFERGTDGPKVIVVGVDGSDSSLRAAAYAGGLARRQRALLAVVYVQPVMSAGAALGAPVAQVTDEIAEDLVAQIREATERTKGMFDVRWEFHTFRGDPYTGLVKAADELTADAVVVGASEQAGHRIVGSVAVRLVKAGRWPVTVVP
;
A
#
# COMPACT_ATOMS: atom_id res chain seq x y z
N MET A 1 24.94 23.20 -5.09
CA MET A 1 24.28 22.92 -3.83
C MET A 1 23.62 21.55 -3.92
N THR A 2 24.17 20.60 -3.25
CA THR A 2 23.52 19.29 -3.07
C THR A 2 22.40 19.48 -2.07
N GLU A 3 21.17 19.58 -2.53
CA GLU A 3 20.02 19.43 -1.66
C GLU A 3 20.06 18.02 -1.11
N GLN A 4 20.42 17.90 0.15
CA GLN A 4 20.17 16.68 0.89
C GLN A 4 18.66 16.51 0.93
N HIS A 5 18.15 15.60 0.12
CA HIS A 5 16.77 15.16 0.25
C HIS A 5 16.63 14.59 1.64
N ALA A 6 15.96 15.33 2.49
CA ALA A 6 15.63 14.86 3.83
C ALA A 6 14.90 13.52 3.66
N GLN A 7 15.49 12.45 4.17
CA GLN A 7 14.85 11.15 4.24
C GLN A 7 13.64 11.28 5.18
N GLY A 8 12.46 11.33 4.61
CA GLY A 8 11.24 11.49 5.37
C GLY A 8 10.15 12.12 4.51
N PHE A 9 8.94 12.19 5.06
CA PHE A 9 7.85 12.83 4.36
C PHE A 9 8.13 14.33 4.14
N GLU A 10 7.73 14.83 3.00
CA GLU A 10 7.93 16.22 2.64
C GLU A 10 7.02 17.13 3.46
N ARG A 11 7.61 18.05 4.21
CA ARG A 11 6.88 19.08 4.93
C ARG A 11 6.51 20.25 4.02
N GLY A 12 6.03 19.91 2.83
CA GLY A 12 5.64 20.92 1.87
C GLY A 12 4.28 21.51 2.16
N THR A 13 3.99 22.62 1.52
CA THR A 13 2.67 23.27 1.55
C THR A 13 1.71 22.68 0.51
N ASP A 14 2.21 21.87 -0.38
CA ASP A 14 1.49 21.29 -1.51
C ASP A 14 1.09 19.80 -1.32
N GLY A 15 1.31 19.25 -0.12
CA GLY A 15 0.90 17.91 0.28
C GLY A 15 1.81 16.79 -0.23
N PRO A 16 1.42 15.53 -0.02
CA PRO A 16 2.23 14.39 -0.41
C PRO A 16 2.32 14.23 -1.93
N LYS A 17 3.49 13.87 -2.43
CA LYS A 17 3.75 13.60 -3.86
C LYS A 17 3.82 12.11 -4.20
N VAL A 18 4.16 11.28 -3.22
CA VAL A 18 4.17 9.82 -3.33
C VAL A 18 3.39 9.23 -2.17
N ILE A 19 2.32 8.53 -2.48
CA ILE A 19 1.46 7.88 -1.51
C ILE A 19 1.58 6.38 -1.70
N VAL A 20 2.05 5.68 -0.68
CA VAL A 20 2.08 4.22 -0.63
C VAL A 20 0.80 3.71 0.00
N VAL A 21 0.15 2.74 -0.62
CA VAL A 21 -0.96 2.00 -0.03
C VAL A 21 -0.66 0.52 0.01
N GLY A 22 -0.79 -0.10 1.18
CA GLY A 22 -0.65 -1.55 1.33
C GLY A 22 -1.96 -2.27 1.01
N VAL A 23 -1.89 -3.29 0.17
CA VAL A 23 -3.04 -4.12 -0.21
C VAL A 23 -2.72 -5.60 0.00
N ASP A 24 -3.71 -6.36 0.45
CA ASP A 24 -3.64 -7.81 0.66
C ASP A 24 -4.82 -8.57 0.06
N GLY A 25 -5.71 -7.85 -0.66
CA GLY A 25 -6.92 -8.40 -1.23
C GLY A 25 -8.14 -8.37 -0.30
N SER A 26 -7.98 -7.99 0.97
CA SER A 26 -9.11 -7.80 1.88
C SER A 26 -9.95 -6.58 1.49
N ASP A 27 -11.22 -6.59 1.89
CA ASP A 27 -12.13 -5.48 1.62
C ASP A 27 -11.63 -4.15 2.21
N SER A 28 -11.05 -4.19 3.41
CA SER A 28 -10.47 -3.00 4.03
C SER A 28 -9.26 -2.48 3.25
N SER A 29 -8.41 -3.37 2.72
CA SER A 29 -7.28 -2.94 1.90
C SER A 29 -7.72 -2.36 0.56
N LEU A 30 -8.79 -2.88 -0.03
CA LEU A 30 -9.36 -2.31 -1.27
C LEU A 30 -10.01 -0.96 -1.01
N ARG A 31 -10.69 -0.77 0.13
CA ARG A 31 -11.17 0.55 0.57
C ARG A 31 -10.02 1.53 0.78
N ALA A 32 -8.93 1.06 1.39
CA ALA A 32 -7.71 1.85 1.55
C ALA A 32 -7.12 2.28 0.20
N ALA A 33 -7.07 1.38 -0.77
CA ALA A 33 -6.62 1.68 -2.13
C ALA A 33 -7.51 2.74 -2.81
N ALA A 34 -8.83 2.63 -2.68
CA ALA A 34 -9.77 3.62 -3.21
C ALA A 34 -9.61 5.00 -2.55
N TYR A 35 -9.46 5.03 -1.23
CA TYR A 35 -9.20 6.26 -0.49
C TYR A 35 -7.88 6.92 -0.91
N ALA A 36 -6.80 6.13 -0.96
CA ALA A 36 -5.49 6.61 -1.39
C ALA A 36 -5.50 7.09 -2.85
N GLY A 37 -6.25 6.43 -3.72
CA GLY A 37 -6.45 6.85 -5.10
C GLY A 37 -7.12 8.23 -5.20
N GLY A 38 -8.16 8.47 -4.42
CA GLY A 38 -8.82 9.78 -4.34
C GLY A 38 -7.90 10.88 -3.79
N LEU A 39 -7.10 10.54 -2.78
CA LEU A 39 -6.11 11.45 -2.23
C LEU A 39 -5.01 11.77 -3.25
N ALA A 40 -4.46 10.75 -3.91
CA ALA A 40 -3.44 10.91 -4.94
C ALA A 40 -3.93 11.80 -6.10
N ARG A 41 -5.17 11.59 -6.54
CA ARG A 41 -5.78 12.42 -7.57
C ARG A 41 -5.84 13.90 -7.16
N ARG A 42 -6.33 14.19 -5.96
CA ARG A 42 -6.46 15.57 -5.45
C ARG A 42 -5.11 16.24 -5.25
N GLN A 43 -4.10 15.49 -4.86
CA GLN A 43 -2.74 15.99 -4.62
C GLN A 43 -1.85 15.93 -5.87
N ARG A 44 -2.35 15.38 -6.98
CA ARG A 44 -1.52 15.08 -8.17
C ARG A 44 -0.31 14.22 -7.83
N ALA A 45 -0.48 13.34 -6.86
CA ALA A 45 0.54 12.43 -6.37
C ALA A 45 0.61 11.15 -7.19
N LEU A 46 1.74 10.45 -7.09
CA LEU A 46 1.87 9.08 -7.53
C LEU A 46 1.25 8.15 -6.46
N LEU A 47 0.38 7.25 -6.87
CA LEU A 47 -0.13 6.18 -6.03
C LEU A 47 0.72 4.93 -6.24
N ALA A 48 1.48 4.54 -5.25
CA ALA A 48 2.22 3.29 -5.25
C ALA A 48 1.43 2.23 -4.48
N VAL A 49 0.83 1.31 -5.19
CA VAL A 49 0.10 0.18 -4.61
C VAL A 49 1.09 -0.93 -4.32
N VAL A 50 1.19 -1.34 -3.07
CA VAL A 50 2.18 -2.31 -2.59
C VAL A 50 1.47 -3.55 -2.06
N TYR A 51 1.78 -4.68 -2.69
CA TYR A 51 1.38 -6.00 -2.22
C TYR A 51 2.60 -6.70 -1.61
N VAL A 52 2.50 -7.09 -0.36
CA VAL A 52 3.56 -7.85 0.31
C VAL A 52 3.17 -9.32 0.32
N GLN A 53 3.91 -10.12 -0.45
CA GLN A 53 3.73 -11.55 -0.52
C GLN A 53 4.26 -12.21 0.76
N PRO A 54 3.43 -12.94 1.51
CA PRO A 54 3.91 -13.65 2.68
C PRO A 54 4.92 -14.73 2.28
N VAL A 55 6.03 -14.79 3.01
CA VAL A 55 6.98 -15.89 2.91
C VAL A 55 6.52 -16.96 3.90
N MET A 56 6.13 -18.11 3.37
CA MET A 56 5.75 -19.25 4.22
C MET A 56 6.96 -20.05 4.66
N SER A 57 6.98 -20.45 5.93
CA SER A 57 7.97 -21.38 6.44
C SER A 57 7.86 -22.74 5.71
N ALA A 58 8.98 -23.44 5.55
CA ALA A 58 9.07 -24.71 4.81
C ALA A 58 8.07 -25.79 5.28
N GLY A 59 7.57 -25.72 6.52
CA GLY A 59 6.55 -26.65 7.05
C GLY A 59 5.12 -26.40 6.56
N ALA A 60 4.82 -25.25 5.99
CA ALA A 60 3.50 -24.91 5.47
C ALA A 60 3.36 -25.21 3.97
N ALA A 61 4.41 -25.66 3.32
CA ALA A 61 4.46 -25.96 1.90
C ALA A 61 3.83 -27.30 1.50
N LEU A 62 3.15 -27.99 2.43
CA LEU A 62 2.45 -29.25 2.17
C LEU A 62 1.11 -28.96 1.49
N GLY A 63 1.11 -28.87 0.15
CA GLY A 63 -0.11 -29.04 -0.59
C GLY A 63 -0.42 -28.04 -1.73
N ALA A 64 0.07 -26.83 -1.75
CA ALA A 64 -0.13 -25.91 -2.89
C ALA A 64 1.12 -25.09 -3.14
N PRO A 65 1.48 -24.80 -4.40
CA PRO A 65 2.56 -23.88 -4.68
C PRO A 65 2.14 -22.47 -4.25
N VAL A 66 2.55 -22.10 -3.03
CA VAL A 66 2.21 -20.81 -2.39
C VAL A 66 2.63 -19.63 -3.27
N ALA A 67 3.77 -19.74 -3.96
CA ALA A 67 4.22 -18.74 -4.91
C ALA A 67 3.19 -18.50 -6.02
N GLN A 68 2.56 -19.55 -6.55
CA GLN A 68 1.55 -19.44 -7.59
C GLN A 68 0.28 -18.75 -7.08
N VAL A 69 -0.19 -19.09 -5.89
CA VAL A 69 -1.38 -18.47 -5.28
C VAL A 69 -1.14 -16.98 -5.02
N THR A 70 0.04 -16.61 -4.54
CA THR A 70 0.38 -15.20 -4.29
C THR A 70 0.54 -14.40 -5.58
N ASP A 71 1.04 -15.01 -6.65
CA ASP A 71 1.12 -14.39 -7.97
C ASP A 71 -0.27 -14.17 -8.58
N GLU A 72 -1.18 -15.13 -8.42
CA GLU A 72 -2.59 -14.98 -8.82
C GLU A 72 -3.29 -13.83 -8.08
N ILE A 73 -3.08 -13.71 -6.78
CA ILE A 73 -3.61 -12.58 -5.99
C ILE A 73 -3.06 -11.24 -6.51
N ALA A 74 -1.77 -11.18 -6.80
CA ALA A 74 -1.15 -9.97 -7.34
C ALA A 74 -1.76 -9.60 -8.71
N GLU A 75 -1.94 -10.56 -9.60
CA GLU A 75 -2.56 -10.36 -10.91
C GLU A 75 -4.01 -9.87 -10.79
N ASP A 76 -4.80 -10.48 -9.89
CA ASP A 76 -6.18 -10.07 -9.62
C ASP A 76 -6.26 -8.64 -9.08
N LEU A 77 -5.37 -8.26 -8.17
CA LEU A 77 -5.29 -6.90 -7.64
C LEU A 77 -4.97 -5.88 -8.73
N VAL A 78 -4.00 -6.18 -9.57
CA VAL A 78 -3.66 -5.31 -10.71
C VAL A 78 -4.84 -5.17 -11.66
N ALA A 79 -5.54 -6.26 -11.96
CA ALA A 79 -6.71 -6.25 -12.83
C ALA A 79 -7.84 -5.39 -12.25
N GLN A 80 -8.14 -5.50 -10.96
CA GLN A 80 -9.15 -4.70 -10.27
C GLN A 80 -8.82 -3.21 -10.28
N ILE A 81 -7.56 -2.85 -10.02
CA ILE A 81 -7.11 -1.46 -10.04
C ILE A 81 -7.20 -0.90 -11.45
N ARG A 82 -6.75 -1.65 -12.45
CA ARG A 82 -6.82 -1.25 -13.85
C ARG A 82 -8.25 -1.01 -14.29
N GLU A 83 -9.16 -1.91 -13.97
CA GLU A 83 -10.58 -1.77 -14.28
C GLU A 83 -11.19 -0.52 -13.61
N ALA A 84 -10.87 -0.28 -12.33
CA ALA A 84 -11.34 0.90 -11.61
C ALA A 84 -10.82 2.20 -12.23
N THR A 85 -9.56 2.24 -12.63
CA THR A 85 -8.95 3.42 -13.26
C THR A 85 -9.48 3.66 -14.68
N GLU A 86 -9.72 2.62 -15.46
CA GLU A 86 -10.32 2.75 -16.80
C GLU A 86 -11.75 3.27 -16.75
N ARG A 87 -12.56 2.86 -15.77
CA ARG A 87 -13.93 3.38 -15.60
C ARG A 87 -13.98 4.89 -15.33
N THR A 88 -12.94 5.44 -14.75
CA THR A 88 -12.85 6.86 -14.38
C THR A 88 -11.96 7.69 -15.30
N LYS A 89 -11.41 7.06 -16.33
CA LYS A 89 -10.50 7.70 -17.27
C LYS A 89 -11.12 8.92 -17.94
N GLY A 90 -10.37 10.01 -17.95
CA GLY A 90 -10.84 11.29 -18.48
C GLY A 90 -11.67 12.13 -17.50
N MET A 91 -12.23 11.52 -16.46
CA MET A 91 -12.89 12.23 -15.35
C MET A 91 -11.96 12.41 -14.16
N PHE A 92 -11.25 11.34 -13.81
CA PHE A 92 -10.38 11.29 -12.64
C PHE A 92 -9.12 10.48 -12.98
N ASP A 93 -8.10 11.15 -13.47
CA ASP A 93 -6.84 10.49 -13.78
C ASP A 93 -5.94 10.40 -12.54
N VAL A 94 -5.47 9.19 -12.26
CA VAL A 94 -4.52 8.88 -11.20
C VAL A 94 -3.30 8.20 -11.81
N ARG A 95 -2.12 8.73 -11.53
CA ARG A 95 -0.88 8.01 -11.85
C ARG A 95 -0.67 6.95 -10.78
N TRP A 96 -0.51 5.71 -11.18
CA TRP A 96 -0.32 4.62 -10.23
C TRP A 96 0.70 3.60 -10.73
N GLU A 97 1.33 2.95 -9.78
CA GLU A 97 2.25 1.85 -9.98
C GLU A 97 1.88 0.72 -9.04
N PHE A 98 2.20 -0.51 -9.41
CA PHE A 98 2.02 -1.68 -8.58
C PHE A 98 3.37 -2.32 -8.29
N HIS A 99 3.65 -2.54 -7.01
CA HIS A 99 4.89 -3.11 -6.53
C HIS A 99 4.62 -4.33 -5.67
N THR A 100 5.43 -5.36 -5.83
CA THR A 100 5.39 -6.58 -5.03
C THR A 100 6.66 -6.71 -4.23
N PHE A 101 6.51 -6.91 -2.94
CA PHE A 101 7.60 -7.22 -2.01
C PHE A 101 7.34 -8.57 -1.35
N ARG A 102 8.38 -9.21 -0.83
CA ARG A 102 8.26 -10.48 -0.13
C ARG A 102 8.62 -10.32 1.34
N GLY A 103 7.92 -11.01 2.21
CA GLY A 103 8.21 -11.09 3.62
C GLY A 103 7.06 -10.69 4.53
N ASP A 104 7.42 -10.17 5.68
CA ASP A 104 6.47 -9.62 6.65
C ASP A 104 5.83 -8.33 6.10
N PRO A 105 4.51 -8.16 6.22
CA PRO A 105 3.83 -6.98 5.67
C PRO A 105 4.38 -5.64 6.16
N TYR A 106 4.68 -5.53 7.44
CA TYR A 106 5.28 -4.29 7.97
C TYR A 106 6.66 -4.01 7.34
N THR A 107 7.53 -5.01 7.36
CA THR A 107 8.88 -4.87 6.80
C THR A 107 8.86 -4.57 5.32
N GLY A 108 7.96 -5.22 4.57
CA GLY A 108 7.77 -4.97 3.15
C GLY A 108 7.27 -3.57 2.86
N LEU A 109 6.31 -3.06 3.63
CA LEU A 109 5.82 -1.69 3.49
C LEU A 109 6.87 -0.64 3.84
N VAL A 110 7.65 -0.86 4.89
CA VAL A 110 8.77 0.02 5.25
C VAL A 110 9.80 0.08 4.12
N LYS A 111 10.16 -1.08 3.59
CA LYS A 111 11.10 -1.16 2.46
C LYS A 111 10.54 -0.43 1.23
N ALA A 112 9.29 -0.66 0.89
CA ALA A 112 8.63 0.02 -0.22
C ALA A 112 8.60 1.54 -0.03
N ALA A 113 8.20 2.00 1.15
CA ALA A 113 8.12 3.42 1.46
C ALA A 113 9.51 4.10 1.40
N ASP A 114 10.56 3.40 1.82
CA ASP A 114 11.93 3.89 1.71
C ASP A 114 12.40 3.96 0.24
N GLU A 115 12.26 2.87 -0.49
CA GLU A 115 12.71 2.79 -1.89
C GLU A 115 11.97 3.77 -2.81
N LEU A 116 10.68 3.99 -2.54
CA LEU A 116 9.83 4.90 -3.31
C LEU A 116 9.85 6.34 -2.79
N THR A 117 10.58 6.60 -1.71
CA THR A 117 10.58 7.92 -1.05
C THR A 117 9.16 8.43 -0.75
N ALA A 118 8.38 7.60 -0.09
CA ALA A 118 6.98 7.90 0.21
C ALA A 118 6.83 9.09 1.15
N ASP A 119 5.81 9.91 0.90
CA ASP A 119 5.42 11.03 1.76
C ASP A 119 4.27 10.66 2.71
N ALA A 120 3.55 9.59 2.40
CA ALA A 120 2.45 9.09 3.23
C ALA A 120 2.25 7.59 2.99
N VAL A 121 1.76 6.90 4.00
CA VAL A 121 1.41 5.47 3.94
C VAL A 121 -0.05 5.29 4.33
N VAL A 122 -0.80 4.56 3.53
CA VAL A 122 -2.21 4.24 3.76
C VAL A 122 -2.36 2.73 3.90
N VAL A 123 -3.09 2.29 4.90
CA VAL A 123 -3.40 0.87 5.13
C VAL A 123 -4.87 0.71 5.53
N GLY A 124 -5.41 -0.46 5.27
CA GLY A 124 -6.73 -0.83 5.76
C GLY A 124 -6.71 -1.23 7.24
N ALA A 125 -7.82 -1.08 7.92
CA ALA A 125 -8.01 -1.64 9.25
C ALA A 125 -8.05 -3.17 9.17
N SER A 126 -7.57 -3.84 10.22
CA SER A 126 -7.68 -5.29 10.32
C SER A 126 -9.13 -5.70 10.64
N GLU A 127 -9.63 -6.70 9.94
CA GLU A 127 -10.92 -7.31 10.19
C GLU A 127 -10.68 -8.67 10.86
N GLN A 128 -10.65 -8.70 12.18
CA GLN A 128 -10.60 -9.95 12.93
C GLN A 128 -11.85 -10.12 13.78
N ALA A 129 -12.46 -11.32 13.72
CA ALA A 129 -13.59 -11.73 14.57
C ALA A 129 -14.79 -10.76 14.56
N GLY A 130 -15.10 -10.13 13.42
CA GLY A 130 -16.25 -9.22 13.28
C GLY A 130 -16.04 -7.83 13.89
N HIS A 131 -14.88 -7.56 14.45
CA HIS A 131 -14.52 -6.24 14.97
C HIS A 131 -13.48 -5.57 14.08
N ARG A 132 -13.71 -4.29 13.77
CA ARG A 132 -12.70 -3.46 13.11
C ARG A 132 -11.67 -3.02 14.13
N ILE A 133 -10.47 -3.54 14.00
CA ILE A 133 -9.36 -3.23 14.89
C ILE A 133 -8.25 -2.59 14.05
N VAL A 134 -7.59 -1.58 14.61
CA VAL A 134 -6.35 -1.08 14.04
C VAL A 134 -5.34 -2.25 14.01
N GLY A 135 -4.96 -2.72 12.83
CA GLY A 135 -4.11 -3.89 12.67
C GLY A 135 -2.69 -3.67 13.19
N SER A 136 -1.99 -4.76 13.46
CA SER A 136 -0.60 -4.72 13.95
C SER A 136 0.36 -3.97 13.01
N VAL A 137 0.14 -4.06 11.71
CA VAL A 137 0.94 -3.35 10.70
C VAL A 137 0.77 -1.84 10.86
N ALA A 138 -0.46 -1.36 10.98
CA ALA A 138 -0.76 0.05 11.17
C ALA A 138 -0.14 0.60 12.47
N VAL A 139 -0.28 -0.14 13.57
CA VAL A 139 0.31 0.24 14.86
C VAL A 139 1.83 0.35 14.77
N ARG A 140 2.48 -0.63 14.14
CA ARG A 140 3.94 -0.61 13.96
C ARG A 140 4.40 0.55 13.09
N LEU A 141 3.68 0.86 12.01
CA LEU A 141 3.97 2.01 11.14
C LEU A 141 3.87 3.34 11.90
N VAL A 142 2.82 3.51 12.70
CA VAL A 142 2.64 4.71 13.53
C VAL A 142 3.76 4.82 14.57
N LYS A 143 4.10 3.73 15.24
CA LYS A 143 5.20 3.71 16.23
C LYS A 143 6.57 3.98 15.62
N ALA A 144 6.79 3.60 14.37
CA ALA A 144 8.03 3.90 13.66
C ALA A 144 8.24 5.41 13.47
N GLY A 145 7.17 6.20 13.42
CA GLY A 145 7.23 7.66 13.41
C GLY A 145 7.92 8.27 12.18
N ARG A 146 7.91 7.56 11.05
CA ARG A 146 8.65 7.97 9.85
C ARG A 146 7.78 8.63 8.79
N TRP A 147 6.52 8.26 8.69
CA TRP A 147 5.56 8.77 7.71
C TRP A 147 4.24 9.11 8.38
N PRO A 148 3.47 10.05 7.83
CA PRO A 148 2.04 10.10 8.11
C PRO A 148 1.39 8.78 7.73
N VAL A 149 0.60 8.21 8.62
CA VAL A 149 -0.08 6.94 8.42
C VAL A 149 -1.58 7.13 8.49
N THR A 150 -2.29 6.73 7.47
CA THR A 150 -3.75 6.75 7.44
C THR A 150 -4.27 5.32 7.51
N VAL A 151 -5.16 5.06 8.45
CA VAL A 151 -5.84 3.77 8.60
C VAL A 151 -7.28 3.92 8.11
N VAL A 152 -7.64 3.17 7.09
CA VAL A 152 -8.97 3.21 6.48
C VAL A 152 -9.82 2.07 7.05
N PRO A 153 -10.98 2.36 7.66
CA PRO A 153 -11.86 1.34 8.22
C PRO A 153 -12.52 0.45 7.18
#